data_fc324675764f83b7d72dd10e310fed7f
#
_entry.id   fc324675764f83b7d72dd10e310fed7f
#
_cell.length_a   1.000
_cell.length_b   1.000
_cell.length_c   1.000
_cell.angle_alpha   90.00
_cell.angle_beta   90.00
_cell.angle_gamma   90.00
#
_symmetry.space_group_name_H-M   'P 1'
#
loop_
_entity.id
_entity.type
_entity.pdbx_description
1 polymer ?
#
loop_
_entity_poly.entity_id
_entity_poly.type
_entity_poly.pdbx_seq_one_letter_code
_entity_poly.pdbx_strand_id
1 'polypeptide(L)'
;REAVQNEIEQLQSELTRISDTTEFNTMKLLDGSQSGSKVQASVRKSTDAMLTTEPATTGKSVSAALTNTADGTESTYAVTVMDKDGNASTTTVKFTAGADEEADANAIIKALKDTDLADKFDMTYATGDKTITFTSKEEGVSSNVVLTQLGTAKAAAATVTPGTDAYSKLSKDYKAYDGKGNIEDAIFTVNGQKFAYVTDATKLGDDYKDVNYIETAAATIDPAEAAKMAKLINSKTGISAEADKTGNISLKAGSSNTGKGIELQIGANEGQTMSFTLDDMSAEALGC
;
A
#
# COMPACT_ATOMS: atom_id res chain seq x y z
N ARG A 1 33.40 -18.30 18.32
CA ARG A 1 32.34 -17.34 17.95
C ARG A 1 32.58 -16.82 16.55
N GLU A 2 33.76 -16.33 16.22
CA GLU A 2 34.12 -15.78 14.92
C GLU A 2 33.95 -16.79 13.77
N ALA A 3 34.35 -18.04 13.96
CA ALA A 3 34.16 -19.10 12.94
C ALA A 3 32.67 -19.37 12.63
N VAL A 4 31.78 -19.29 13.63
CA VAL A 4 30.34 -19.46 13.44
C VAL A 4 29.73 -18.23 12.73
N GLN A 5 30.24 -17.04 13.03
CA GLN A 5 29.78 -15.82 12.37
C GLN A 5 30.15 -15.85 10.90
N ASN A 6 31.37 -16.21 10.56
CA ASN A 6 31.84 -16.35 9.17
C ASN A 6 31.01 -17.38 8.39
N GLU A 7 30.61 -18.49 9.04
CA GLU A 7 29.75 -19.51 8.43
C GLU A 7 28.36 -18.96 8.13
N ILE A 8 27.77 -18.19 9.07
CA ILE A 8 26.47 -17.54 8.86
C ILE A 8 26.52 -16.54 7.71
N GLU A 9 27.56 -15.72 7.63
CA GLU A 9 27.75 -14.75 6.53
C GLU A 9 27.91 -15.46 5.17
N GLN A 10 28.59 -16.59 5.13
CA GLN A 10 28.69 -17.39 3.91
C GLN A 10 27.35 -18.00 3.50
N LEU A 11 26.55 -18.49 4.47
CA LEU A 11 25.21 -19.01 4.20
C LEU A 11 24.24 -17.92 3.71
N GLN A 12 24.28 -16.74 4.29
CA GLN A 12 23.49 -15.58 3.83
C GLN A 12 23.88 -15.17 2.40
N SER A 13 25.19 -15.12 2.10
CA SER A 13 25.68 -14.82 0.76
C SER A 13 25.26 -15.88 -0.25
N GLU A 14 25.31 -17.16 0.11
CA GLU A 14 24.88 -18.24 -0.77
C GLU A 14 23.36 -18.23 -0.99
N LEU A 15 22.57 -17.93 0.05
CA LEU A 15 21.12 -17.79 -0.06
C LEU A 15 20.74 -16.67 -1.03
N THR A 16 21.37 -15.50 -0.89
CA THR A 16 21.18 -14.38 -1.81
C THR A 16 21.62 -14.73 -3.23
N ARG A 17 22.76 -15.42 -3.40
CA ARG A 17 23.21 -15.89 -4.71
C ARG A 17 22.20 -16.85 -5.37
N ILE A 18 21.64 -17.78 -4.60
CA ILE A 18 20.60 -18.71 -5.11
C ILE A 18 19.37 -17.91 -5.54
N SER A 19 18.92 -16.93 -4.73
CA SER A 19 17.80 -16.07 -5.09
C SER A 19 18.06 -15.34 -6.41
N ASP A 20 19.22 -14.73 -6.57
CA ASP A 20 19.58 -13.91 -7.74
C ASP A 20 19.84 -14.75 -9.01
N THR A 21 20.25 -16.02 -8.85
CA THR A 21 20.65 -16.84 -10.00
C THR A 21 19.60 -17.86 -10.44
N THR A 22 18.61 -18.15 -9.60
CA THR A 22 17.58 -19.12 -9.94
C THR A 22 16.65 -18.56 -11.01
N GLU A 23 16.67 -19.16 -12.18
CA GLU A 23 15.84 -18.74 -13.31
C GLU A 23 15.22 -19.93 -14.04
N PHE A 24 14.07 -19.68 -14.66
CA PHE A 24 13.41 -20.58 -15.58
C PHE A 24 13.03 -19.82 -16.84
N ASN A 25 13.47 -20.28 -18.01
CA ASN A 25 13.20 -19.66 -19.30
C ASN A 25 13.50 -18.14 -19.30
N THR A 26 14.68 -17.76 -18.81
CA THR A 26 15.15 -16.35 -18.66
C THR A 26 14.38 -15.49 -17.64
N MET A 27 13.41 -16.05 -16.93
CA MET A 27 12.71 -15.36 -15.83
C MET A 27 13.39 -15.70 -14.51
N LYS A 28 13.74 -14.68 -13.73
CA LYS A 28 14.17 -14.84 -12.35
C LYS A 28 12.99 -15.30 -11.51
N LEU A 29 13.19 -16.28 -10.63
CA LEU A 29 12.10 -16.88 -9.87
C LEU A 29 12.06 -16.41 -8.42
N LEU A 30 13.21 -16.16 -7.80
CA LEU A 30 13.35 -16.00 -6.35
C LEU A 30 13.86 -14.62 -5.92
N ASP A 31 14.07 -13.71 -6.85
CA ASP A 31 14.58 -12.35 -6.64
C ASP A 31 13.45 -11.32 -6.34
N GLY A 32 12.24 -11.79 -6.06
CA GLY A 32 11.08 -10.96 -5.83
C GLY A 32 10.42 -10.38 -7.09
N SER A 33 11.00 -10.59 -8.27
CA SER A 33 10.40 -10.10 -9.54
C SER A 33 9.06 -10.76 -9.88
N GLN A 34 8.80 -11.94 -9.30
CA GLN A 34 7.56 -12.69 -9.44
C GLN A 34 6.62 -12.54 -8.23
N SER A 35 6.98 -11.74 -7.24
CA SER A 35 6.20 -11.57 -6.02
C SER A 35 4.99 -10.64 -6.15
N GLY A 36 4.77 -10.04 -7.31
CA GLY A 36 3.60 -9.21 -7.55
C GLY A 36 3.47 -7.92 -6.73
N SER A 37 4.45 -7.62 -5.92
CA SER A 37 4.38 -6.50 -4.98
C SER A 37 4.75 -5.13 -5.56
N LYS A 38 5.15 -5.04 -6.84
CA LYS A 38 5.52 -3.77 -7.47
C LYS A 38 4.64 -3.47 -8.67
N VAL A 39 3.96 -2.33 -8.63
CA VAL A 39 3.24 -1.80 -9.79
C VAL A 39 4.23 -1.01 -10.64
N GLN A 40 4.46 -1.48 -11.87
CA GLN A 40 5.19 -0.75 -12.89
C GLN A 40 4.20 -0.25 -13.93
N ALA A 41 3.88 1.02 -13.89
CA ALA A 41 3.01 1.65 -14.88
C ALA A 41 3.75 2.74 -15.65
N SER A 42 3.50 2.83 -16.95
CA SER A 42 4.09 3.86 -17.81
C SER A 42 3.12 4.31 -18.88
N VAL A 43 3.24 5.56 -19.29
CA VAL A 43 2.50 6.19 -20.39
C VAL A 43 3.52 6.72 -21.38
N ARG A 44 3.44 6.37 -22.65
CA ARG A 44 4.48 6.69 -23.62
C ARG A 44 4.53 8.18 -24.00
N LYS A 45 3.39 8.83 -24.07
CA LYS A 45 3.29 10.29 -24.27
C LYS A 45 2.72 10.93 -23.01
N SER A 46 3.58 11.06 -22.03
CA SER A 46 3.24 11.69 -20.78
C SER A 46 3.26 13.21 -20.92
N THR A 47 2.12 13.84 -20.71
CA THR A 47 2.13 15.01 -19.87
C THR A 47 2.14 14.47 -18.44
N ASP A 48 2.96 14.99 -17.55
CA ASP A 48 3.17 14.51 -16.17
C ASP A 48 1.87 14.30 -15.36
N ALA A 49 0.75 14.80 -15.88
CA ALA A 49 -0.57 14.70 -15.29
C ALA A 49 -1.32 13.38 -15.58
N MET A 50 -0.89 12.55 -16.52
CA MET A 50 -1.66 11.35 -16.92
C MET A 50 -1.39 10.15 -16.04
N LEU A 51 -0.18 10.01 -15.56
CA LEU A 51 0.21 8.99 -14.60
C LEU A 51 1.02 9.65 -13.50
N THR A 52 0.49 9.67 -12.28
CA THR A 52 1.13 10.23 -11.10
C THR A 52 1.45 9.14 -10.09
N THR A 53 2.45 9.38 -9.26
CA THR A 53 2.71 8.53 -8.09
C THR A 53 2.20 9.26 -6.86
N GLU A 54 1.25 8.66 -6.17
CA GLU A 54 0.79 9.12 -4.86
C GLU A 54 1.71 8.52 -3.80
N PRO A 55 2.28 9.32 -2.89
CA PRO A 55 3.17 8.83 -1.85
C PRO A 55 2.42 7.95 -0.85
N ALA A 56 3.14 7.11 -0.15
CA ALA A 56 2.62 6.43 1.02
C ALA A 56 2.22 7.45 2.10
N THR A 57 1.26 7.09 2.91
CA THR A 57 0.82 7.91 4.05
C THR A 57 0.93 7.13 5.35
N THR A 58 1.13 7.86 6.44
CA THR A 58 1.17 7.28 7.79
C THR A 58 -0.23 7.01 8.33
N GLY A 59 -0.36 5.99 9.15
CA GLY A 59 -1.57 5.75 9.95
C GLY A 59 -1.75 6.83 11.00
N LYS A 60 -3.00 7.24 11.23
CA LYS A 60 -3.39 8.23 12.24
C LYS A 60 -4.49 7.67 13.12
N SER A 61 -4.34 7.83 14.41
CA SER A 61 -5.36 7.46 15.41
C SER A 61 -5.65 8.65 16.28
N VAL A 62 -6.94 8.95 16.48
CA VAL A 62 -7.38 10.07 17.33
C VAL A 62 -8.11 9.49 18.52
N SER A 63 -7.67 9.88 19.73
CA SER A 63 -8.30 9.47 20.98
C SER A 63 -9.74 9.99 21.10
N ALA A 64 -10.54 9.44 21.99
CA ALA A 64 -11.72 10.15 22.47
C ALA A 64 -11.31 11.44 23.20
N ALA A 65 -12.24 12.38 23.33
CA ALA A 65 -12.00 13.60 24.06
C ALA A 65 -11.63 13.28 25.53
N LEU A 66 -10.55 13.87 25.99
CA LEU A 66 -10.13 13.79 27.39
C LEU A 66 -11.15 14.54 28.28
N THR A 67 -11.31 14.02 29.50
CA THR A 67 -12.02 14.72 30.57
C THR A 67 -11.03 15.05 31.64
N ASN A 68 -11.10 16.27 32.16
CA ASN A 68 -10.18 16.70 33.20
C ASN A 68 -10.29 15.82 34.43
N THR A 69 -9.16 15.43 34.97
CA THR A 69 -9.01 14.76 36.27
C THR A 69 -8.70 15.81 37.35
N ALA A 70 -9.07 15.55 38.59
CA ALA A 70 -8.77 16.48 39.67
C ALA A 70 -7.27 16.75 39.78
N ASP A 71 -6.88 18.03 39.82
CA ASP A 71 -5.49 18.49 39.89
C ASP A 71 -4.71 17.81 41.01
N GLY A 72 -3.48 17.40 40.72
CA GLY A 72 -2.62 16.69 41.64
C GLY A 72 -2.96 15.20 41.85
N THR A 73 -3.97 14.67 41.21
CA THR A 73 -4.37 13.25 41.33
C THR A 73 -3.45 12.36 40.49
N GLU A 74 -2.89 11.30 41.10
CA GLU A 74 -2.23 10.25 40.35
C GLU A 74 -3.25 9.43 39.57
N SER A 75 -3.03 9.30 38.26
CA SER A 75 -3.92 8.65 37.35
C SER A 75 -3.16 7.74 36.39
N THR A 76 -3.89 6.85 35.70
CA THR A 76 -3.32 5.97 34.71
C THR A 76 -3.93 6.21 33.32
N TYR A 77 -3.12 6.04 32.31
CA TYR A 77 -3.58 6.04 30.90
C TYR A 77 -2.97 4.86 30.18
N ALA A 78 -3.83 4.12 29.49
CA ALA A 78 -3.41 2.96 28.74
C ALA A 78 -3.84 3.07 27.27
N VAL A 79 -2.99 2.65 26.38
CA VAL A 79 -3.28 2.57 24.93
C VAL A 79 -3.02 1.16 24.45
N THR A 80 -3.94 0.63 23.63
CA THR A 80 -3.75 -0.61 22.90
C THR A 80 -3.38 -0.27 21.48
N VAL A 81 -2.22 -0.72 21.06
CA VAL A 81 -1.64 -0.49 19.74
C VAL A 81 -1.69 -1.79 18.95
N MET A 82 -2.03 -1.73 17.69
CA MET A 82 -1.77 -2.77 16.71
C MET A 82 -0.51 -2.37 15.93
N ASP A 83 0.48 -3.23 15.93
CA ASP A 83 1.72 -3.02 15.20
C ASP A 83 1.57 -3.40 13.71
N LYS A 84 2.64 -3.16 12.94
CA LYS A 84 2.71 -3.47 11.52
C LYS A 84 2.48 -4.96 11.18
N ASP A 85 2.74 -5.85 12.14
CA ASP A 85 2.61 -7.29 11.99
C ASP A 85 1.23 -7.82 12.43
N GLY A 86 0.33 -6.90 12.83
CA GLY A 86 -1.03 -7.20 13.28
C GLY A 86 -1.12 -7.65 14.74
N ASN A 87 -0.03 -7.52 15.52
CA ASN A 87 -0.04 -7.88 16.94
C ASN A 87 -0.57 -6.72 17.77
N ALA A 88 -1.47 -7.02 18.69
CA ALA A 88 -2.00 -6.03 19.62
C ALA A 88 -1.23 -6.07 20.95
N SER A 89 -0.80 -4.90 21.43
CA SER A 89 -0.16 -4.74 22.73
C SER A 89 -0.74 -3.55 23.46
N THR A 90 -0.77 -3.63 24.82
CA THR A 90 -1.28 -2.53 25.65
C THR A 90 -0.15 -1.96 26.52
N THR A 91 0.08 -0.67 26.39
CA THR A 91 1.01 0.08 27.21
C THR A 91 0.22 0.94 28.20
N THR A 92 0.56 0.85 29.49
CA THR A 92 -0.06 1.64 30.56
C THR A 92 0.96 2.55 31.19
N VAL A 93 0.67 3.83 31.29
CA VAL A 93 1.50 4.83 31.96
C VAL A 93 0.78 5.47 33.12
N LYS A 94 1.55 5.95 34.11
CA LYS A 94 1.07 6.79 35.21
C LYS A 94 1.37 8.24 34.91
N PHE A 95 0.48 9.12 35.30
CA PHE A 95 0.68 10.56 35.19
C PHE A 95 0.02 11.25 36.39
N THR A 96 0.47 12.46 36.71
CA THR A 96 -0.19 13.33 37.68
C THR A 96 -1.06 14.31 36.92
N ALA A 97 -2.34 14.35 37.25
CA ALA A 97 -3.30 15.24 36.61
C ALA A 97 -2.94 16.71 36.87
N GLY A 98 -3.17 17.53 35.85
CA GLY A 98 -2.98 18.96 35.92
C GLY A 98 -4.29 19.73 36.09
N ALA A 99 -4.21 21.05 35.94
CA ALA A 99 -5.34 21.95 36.19
C ALA A 99 -6.46 21.84 35.14
N ASP A 100 -6.16 21.32 33.93
CA ASP A 100 -7.09 21.22 32.80
C ASP A 100 -6.75 20.03 31.89
N GLU A 101 -7.56 19.79 30.88
CA GLU A 101 -7.39 18.68 29.93
C GLU A 101 -6.11 18.78 29.10
N GLU A 102 -5.62 20.00 28.85
CA GLU A 102 -4.35 20.22 28.16
C GLU A 102 -3.16 19.82 29.01
N ALA A 103 -3.17 20.16 30.30
CA ALA A 103 -2.16 19.75 31.25
C ALA A 103 -2.15 18.24 31.45
N ASP A 104 -3.33 17.60 31.52
CA ASP A 104 -3.49 16.14 31.57
C ASP A 104 -2.91 15.50 30.30
N ALA A 105 -3.26 16.01 29.12
CA ALA A 105 -2.77 15.51 27.86
C ALA A 105 -1.24 15.60 27.73
N ASN A 106 -0.66 16.73 28.15
CA ASN A 106 0.78 16.93 28.11
C ASN A 106 1.50 15.97 29.07
N ALA A 107 0.94 15.73 30.25
CA ALA A 107 1.48 14.76 31.21
C ALA A 107 1.40 13.32 30.66
N ILE A 108 0.28 12.95 30.06
CA ILE A 108 0.09 11.65 29.39
C ILE A 108 1.08 11.49 28.26
N ILE A 109 1.17 12.45 27.33
CA ILE A 109 2.10 12.41 26.19
C ILE A 109 3.55 12.28 26.65
N LYS A 110 3.91 13.03 27.71
CA LYS A 110 5.25 12.93 28.30
C LYS A 110 5.51 11.52 28.81
N ALA A 111 4.59 10.95 29.59
CA ALA A 111 4.73 9.61 30.11
C ALA A 111 4.77 8.53 29.01
N LEU A 112 3.99 8.69 27.92
CA LEU A 112 4.02 7.79 26.78
C LEU A 112 5.33 7.89 25.98
N LYS A 113 5.94 9.09 25.92
CA LYS A 113 7.24 9.29 25.27
C LYS A 113 8.40 8.61 26.00
N ASP A 114 8.22 8.26 27.26
CA ASP A 114 9.19 7.47 28.03
C ASP A 114 9.04 5.96 27.82
N THR A 115 8.17 5.54 26.87
CA THR A 115 7.94 4.15 26.49
C THR A 115 8.37 3.90 25.03
N ASP A 116 8.33 2.65 24.59
CA ASP A 116 8.58 2.25 23.19
C ASP A 116 7.59 2.87 22.17
N LEU A 117 6.50 3.48 22.64
CA LEU A 117 5.56 4.18 21.78
C LEU A 117 6.15 5.46 21.18
N ALA A 118 7.17 6.04 21.81
CA ALA A 118 7.89 7.18 21.24
C ALA A 118 8.59 6.85 19.91
N ASP A 119 9.01 5.61 19.73
CA ASP A 119 9.64 5.15 18.48
C ASP A 119 8.61 4.86 17.40
N LYS A 120 7.38 4.56 17.77
CA LYS A 120 6.29 4.17 16.85
C LYS A 120 5.40 5.33 16.42
N PHE A 121 5.23 6.36 17.29
CA PHE A 121 4.29 7.45 17.06
C PHE A 121 4.85 8.83 17.36
N ASP A 122 4.44 9.80 16.55
CA ASP A 122 4.38 11.19 16.95
C ASP A 122 3.04 11.46 17.63
N MET A 123 3.07 12.13 18.79
CA MET A 123 1.90 12.36 19.63
C MET A 123 1.68 13.86 19.83
N THR A 124 0.48 14.32 19.54
CA THR A 124 0.08 15.73 19.68
C THR A 124 -1.28 15.87 20.33
N TYR A 125 -1.52 16.96 21.04
CA TYR A 125 -2.82 17.30 21.61
C TYR A 125 -3.53 18.35 20.77
N ALA A 126 -4.83 18.17 20.54
CA ALA A 126 -5.70 19.12 19.87
C ALA A 126 -6.63 19.78 20.89
N THR A 127 -6.35 21.04 21.27
CA THR A 127 -7.07 21.78 22.30
C THR A 127 -8.57 21.92 22.00
N GLY A 128 -8.95 22.15 20.72
CA GLY A 128 -10.35 22.32 20.32
C GLY A 128 -11.21 21.09 20.54
N ASP A 129 -10.67 19.91 20.22
CA ASP A 129 -11.37 18.62 20.30
C ASP A 129 -11.04 17.87 21.60
N LYS A 130 -10.09 18.37 22.39
CA LYS A 130 -9.57 17.76 23.63
C LYS A 130 -9.05 16.34 23.41
N THR A 131 -8.44 16.07 22.25
CA THR A 131 -8.01 14.72 21.84
C THR A 131 -6.49 14.63 21.71
N ILE A 132 -5.95 13.43 21.94
CA ILE A 132 -4.57 13.09 21.60
C ILE A 132 -4.57 12.41 20.24
N THR A 133 -3.78 12.93 19.32
CA THR A 133 -3.52 12.35 18.02
C THR A 133 -2.21 11.57 18.04
N PHE A 134 -2.26 10.32 17.59
CA PHE A 134 -1.11 9.45 17.38
C PHE A 134 -0.90 9.32 15.88
N THR A 135 0.22 9.79 15.37
CA THR A 135 0.61 9.64 13.96
C THR A 135 1.74 8.63 13.89
N SER A 136 1.53 7.54 13.16
CA SER A 136 2.57 6.54 12.98
C SER A 136 3.81 7.15 12.31
N LYS A 137 4.99 6.76 12.74
CA LYS A 137 6.24 7.10 12.06
C LYS A 137 6.51 6.22 10.84
N GLU A 138 5.78 5.11 10.73
CA GLU A 138 5.82 4.23 9.58
C GLU A 138 4.67 4.55 8.62
N GLU A 139 4.96 4.48 7.33
CA GLU A 139 4.00 4.67 6.25
C GLU A 139 3.41 3.32 5.80
N GLY A 140 2.31 3.39 5.05
CA GLY A 140 1.70 2.22 4.44
C GLY A 140 0.51 1.66 5.20
N VAL A 141 -0.14 0.68 4.59
CA VAL A 141 -1.34 0.02 5.15
C VAL A 141 -1.05 -0.75 6.43
N SER A 142 0.18 -1.18 6.64
CA SER A 142 0.66 -1.86 7.84
C SER A 142 1.25 -0.92 8.89
N SER A 143 1.06 0.40 8.76
CA SER A 143 1.51 1.36 9.78
C SER A 143 0.88 1.09 11.15
N ASN A 144 1.63 1.37 12.22
CA ASN A 144 1.11 1.21 13.59
C ASN A 144 -0.14 2.08 13.83
N VAL A 145 -1.12 1.56 14.55
CA VAL A 145 -2.34 2.29 14.90
C VAL A 145 -2.75 2.06 16.34
N VAL A 146 -3.34 3.06 16.99
CA VAL A 146 -3.95 2.93 18.31
C VAL A 146 -5.40 2.50 18.13
N LEU A 147 -5.76 1.34 18.67
CA LEU A 147 -7.11 0.78 18.58
C LEU A 147 -8.03 1.29 19.69
N THR A 148 -7.53 1.28 20.92
CA THR A 148 -8.29 1.68 22.10
C THR A 148 -7.43 2.46 23.07
N GLN A 149 -8.09 3.22 23.90
CA GLN A 149 -7.50 3.96 25.01
C GLN A 149 -8.33 3.75 26.27
N LEU A 150 -7.65 3.69 27.40
CA LEU A 150 -8.23 3.62 28.73
C LEU A 150 -7.69 4.79 29.53
N GLY A 151 -8.51 5.77 29.82
CA GLY A 151 -8.19 6.88 30.75
C GLY A 151 -9.04 6.78 32.01
N THR A 152 -8.83 7.66 32.96
CA THR A 152 -9.47 7.69 34.28
C THR A 152 -11.00 7.66 34.29
N ALA A 153 -11.67 7.66 33.13
CA ALA A 153 -13.11 7.65 33.05
C ALA A 153 -13.72 6.59 32.14
N LYS A 154 -13.12 6.16 31.03
CA LYS A 154 -13.77 5.18 30.11
C LYS A 154 -12.77 4.53 29.15
N ALA A 155 -12.98 3.22 28.90
CA ALA A 155 -12.45 2.58 27.69
C ALA A 155 -13.20 3.14 26.47
N ALA A 156 -12.46 3.64 25.50
CA ALA A 156 -13.00 4.14 24.25
C ALA A 156 -12.16 3.66 23.06
N ALA A 157 -12.84 3.35 21.95
CA ALA A 157 -12.15 3.10 20.70
C ALA A 157 -11.56 4.42 20.16
N ALA A 158 -10.35 4.38 19.63
CA ALA A 158 -9.79 5.49 18.90
C ALA A 158 -10.42 5.55 17.49
N THR A 159 -10.53 6.75 16.93
CA THR A 159 -10.85 6.91 15.51
C THR A 159 -9.59 6.67 14.70
N VAL A 160 -9.57 5.58 13.94
CA VAL A 160 -8.40 5.16 13.16
C VAL A 160 -8.58 5.53 11.70
N THR A 161 -7.57 6.23 11.15
CA THR A 161 -7.39 6.40 9.71
C THR A 161 -6.14 5.60 9.32
N PRO A 162 -6.27 4.47 8.62
CA PRO A 162 -5.12 3.67 8.21
C PRO A 162 -4.20 4.46 7.29
N GLY A 163 -2.90 4.17 7.33
CA GLY A 163 -1.97 4.60 6.31
C GLY A 163 -2.25 3.94 4.96
N THR A 164 -1.65 4.44 3.93
CA THR A 164 -1.75 3.88 2.58
C THR A 164 -0.36 3.68 1.99
N ASP A 165 -0.18 2.59 1.27
CA ASP A 165 1.03 2.37 0.50
C ASP A 165 1.09 3.36 -0.68
N ALA A 166 2.30 3.64 -1.16
CA ALA A 166 2.47 4.40 -2.38
C ALA A 166 1.80 3.66 -3.55
N TYR A 167 1.12 4.40 -4.42
CA TYR A 167 0.45 3.82 -5.58
C TYR A 167 0.54 4.72 -6.80
N SER A 168 0.43 4.12 -7.99
CA SER A 168 0.32 4.87 -9.24
C SER A 168 -1.15 5.20 -9.51
N LYS A 169 -1.39 6.38 -10.08
CA LYS A 169 -2.73 6.86 -10.40
C LYS A 169 -2.79 7.26 -11.87
N LEU A 170 -3.66 6.62 -12.63
CA LEU A 170 -3.98 6.99 -14.00
C LEU A 170 -5.11 8.01 -13.99
N SER A 171 -4.88 9.16 -14.64
CA SER A 171 -5.85 10.26 -14.70
C SER A 171 -7.07 9.91 -15.56
N LYS A 172 -8.25 10.39 -15.16
CA LYS A 172 -9.48 10.40 -15.96
C LYS A 172 -9.34 11.16 -17.29
N ASP A 173 -8.36 12.06 -17.39
CA ASP A 173 -8.12 12.88 -18.58
C ASP A 173 -7.34 12.11 -19.67
N TYR A 174 -7.06 10.83 -19.44
CA TYR A 174 -6.49 9.93 -20.43
C TYR A 174 -7.50 9.75 -21.57
N LYS A 175 -7.04 9.96 -22.81
CA LYS A 175 -7.95 10.00 -23.97
C LYS A 175 -8.02 8.67 -24.72
N ALA A 176 -9.22 8.35 -25.22
CA ALA A 176 -9.40 7.23 -26.11
C ALA A 176 -8.79 7.51 -27.50
N TYR A 177 -8.21 6.50 -28.11
CA TYR A 177 -7.75 6.55 -29.49
C TYR A 177 -8.94 6.57 -30.47
N ASP A 178 -9.01 7.60 -31.30
CA ASP A 178 -10.11 7.80 -32.27
C ASP A 178 -9.73 7.45 -33.72
N GLY A 179 -8.57 6.81 -33.92
CA GLY A 179 -8.03 6.48 -35.25
C GLY A 179 -7.19 7.60 -35.85
N LYS A 180 -6.91 8.67 -35.11
CA LYS A 180 -6.07 9.77 -35.55
C LYS A 180 -4.80 9.89 -34.72
N GLY A 181 -3.70 10.21 -35.38
CA GLY A 181 -2.39 10.30 -34.74
C GLY A 181 -1.74 8.95 -34.48
N ASN A 182 -0.73 8.93 -33.59
CA ASN A 182 -0.04 7.69 -33.26
C ASN A 182 -0.79 6.95 -32.15
N ILE A 183 -1.22 5.72 -32.41
CA ILE A 183 -1.90 4.87 -31.44
C ILE A 183 -1.05 4.61 -30.18
N GLU A 184 0.27 4.56 -30.34
CA GLU A 184 1.18 4.35 -29.19
C GLU A 184 1.09 5.47 -28.15
N ASP A 185 0.60 6.65 -28.54
CA ASP A 185 0.35 7.76 -27.61
C ASP A 185 -0.89 7.52 -26.72
N ALA A 186 -1.76 6.60 -27.14
CA ALA A 186 -2.95 6.20 -26.39
C ALA A 186 -2.77 4.87 -25.64
N ILE A 187 -1.60 4.24 -25.74
CA ILE A 187 -1.29 3.00 -25.03
C ILE A 187 -0.58 3.34 -23.72
N PHE A 188 -1.05 2.77 -22.63
CA PHE A 188 -0.34 2.72 -21.37
C PHE A 188 -0.02 1.28 -20.98
N THR A 189 1.03 1.11 -20.19
CA THR A 189 1.53 -0.20 -19.80
C THR A 189 1.44 -0.35 -18.29
N VAL A 190 0.95 -1.50 -17.83
CA VAL A 190 0.91 -1.87 -16.41
C VAL A 190 1.48 -3.27 -16.28
N ASN A 191 2.53 -3.42 -15.51
CA ASN A 191 3.26 -4.68 -15.31
C ASN A 191 3.52 -5.46 -16.63
N GLY A 192 4.00 -4.72 -17.65
CA GLY A 192 4.35 -5.26 -18.94
C GLY A 192 3.17 -5.54 -19.88
N GLN A 193 1.91 -5.43 -19.41
CA GLN A 193 0.72 -5.56 -20.25
C GLN A 193 0.30 -4.20 -20.82
N LYS A 194 -0.08 -4.18 -22.08
CA LYS A 194 -0.52 -2.97 -22.78
C LYS A 194 -2.02 -2.81 -22.69
N PHE A 195 -2.47 -1.58 -22.45
CA PHE A 195 -3.87 -1.20 -22.34
C PHE A 195 -4.15 0.08 -23.13
N ALA A 196 -5.37 0.22 -23.64
CA ALA A 196 -5.82 1.45 -24.28
C ALA A 196 -7.35 1.61 -24.15
N TYR A 197 -7.81 2.85 -24.21
CA TYR A 197 -9.19 3.16 -24.55
C TYR A 197 -9.25 3.45 -26.04
N VAL A 198 -10.24 2.92 -26.73
CA VAL A 198 -10.44 3.13 -28.15
C VAL A 198 -11.88 3.51 -28.45
N THR A 199 -12.10 4.33 -29.45
CA THR A 199 -13.47 4.64 -29.90
C THR A 199 -14.04 3.58 -30.84
N ASP A 200 -13.19 2.75 -31.42
CA ASP A 200 -13.53 1.68 -32.36
C ASP A 200 -12.36 0.69 -32.42
N ALA A 201 -12.60 -0.55 -32.05
CA ALA A 201 -11.57 -1.60 -32.02
C ALA A 201 -10.95 -1.88 -33.40
N THR A 202 -11.70 -1.66 -34.48
CA THR A 202 -11.20 -1.89 -35.84
C THR A 202 -10.08 -0.94 -36.25
N LYS A 203 -9.92 0.18 -35.51
CA LYS A 203 -8.85 1.16 -35.74
C LYS A 203 -7.51 0.78 -35.11
N LEU A 204 -7.48 -0.28 -34.27
CA LEU A 204 -6.24 -0.72 -33.60
C LEU A 204 -5.20 -1.28 -34.58
N GLY A 205 -5.55 -1.78 -35.72
CA GLY A 205 -4.61 -2.38 -36.67
C GLY A 205 -4.01 -3.72 -36.19
N ASP A 206 -3.43 -4.46 -37.13
CA ASP A 206 -2.95 -5.83 -36.90
C ASP A 206 -1.71 -5.90 -35.97
N ASP A 207 -0.92 -4.83 -35.89
CA ASP A 207 0.31 -4.76 -35.10
C ASP A 207 0.04 -4.57 -33.59
N TYR A 208 -1.21 -4.30 -33.18
CA TYR A 208 -1.61 -4.00 -31.81
C TYR A 208 -2.60 -5.01 -31.22
N LYS A 209 -2.58 -6.26 -31.72
CA LYS A 209 -3.43 -7.36 -31.21
C LYS A 209 -3.14 -7.75 -29.76
N ASP A 210 -1.97 -7.39 -29.25
CA ASP A 210 -1.54 -7.61 -27.87
C ASP A 210 -2.05 -6.52 -26.89
N VAL A 211 -2.73 -5.49 -27.39
CA VAL A 211 -3.28 -4.42 -26.56
C VAL A 211 -4.65 -4.82 -26.02
N ASN A 212 -4.77 -4.82 -24.70
CA ASN A 212 -6.05 -4.97 -24.02
C ASN A 212 -6.81 -3.63 -24.06
N TYR A 213 -8.04 -3.61 -24.54
CA TYR A 213 -8.75 -2.35 -24.74
C TYR A 213 -10.16 -2.33 -24.16
N ILE A 214 -10.64 -1.12 -23.91
CA ILE A 214 -12.04 -0.81 -23.63
C ILE A 214 -12.55 0.11 -24.73
N GLU A 215 -13.63 -0.27 -25.37
CA GLU A 215 -14.34 0.62 -26.31
C GLU A 215 -15.17 1.65 -25.54
N THR A 216 -15.07 2.89 -25.96
CA THR A 216 -15.80 4.02 -25.41
C THR A 216 -16.39 4.86 -26.54
N ALA A 217 -17.63 5.33 -26.37
CA ALA A 217 -18.31 6.18 -27.35
C ALA A 217 -17.78 7.63 -27.36
N ALA A 218 -17.02 8.03 -26.34
CA ALA A 218 -16.55 9.40 -26.15
C ALA A 218 -15.01 9.46 -26.07
N ALA A 219 -14.46 10.61 -26.43
CA ALA A 219 -13.03 10.89 -26.27
C ALA A 219 -12.61 11.06 -24.81
N THR A 220 -13.56 11.29 -23.92
CA THR A 220 -13.35 11.43 -22.46
C THR A 220 -13.83 10.18 -21.75
N ILE A 221 -13.04 9.69 -20.81
CA ILE A 221 -13.32 8.48 -20.05
C ILE A 221 -14.29 8.81 -18.91
N ASP A 222 -15.41 8.11 -18.86
CA ASP A 222 -16.34 8.21 -17.75
C ASP A 222 -16.00 7.24 -16.60
N PRO A 223 -16.57 7.40 -15.40
CA PRO A 223 -16.28 6.51 -14.27
C PRO A 223 -16.66 5.03 -14.52
N ALA A 224 -17.67 4.76 -15.35
CA ALA A 224 -18.07 3.39 -15.66
C ALA A 224 -17.05 2.70 -16.59
N GLU A 225 -16.51 3.43 -17.55
CA GLU A 225 -15.45 2.97 -18.44
C GLU A 225 -14.13 2.78 -17.68
N ALA A 226 -13.79 3.71 -16.79
CA ALA A 226 -12.66 3.56 -15.88
C ALA A 226 -12.80 2.30 -14.99
N ALA A 227 -13.99 2.01 -14.49
CA ALA A 227 -14.25 0.80 -13.72
C ALA A 227 -14.11 -0.48 -14.53
N LYS A 228 -14.49 -0.48 -15.82
CA LYS A 228 -14.26 -1.61 -16.74
C LYS A 228 -12.76 -1.81 -16.98
N MET A 229 -12.01 -0.72 -17.21
CA MET A 229 -10.56 -0.76 -17.40
C MET A 229 -9.86 -1.28 -16.13
N ALA A 230 -10.24 -0.81 -14.96
CA ALA A 230 -9.69 -1.30 -13.70
C ALA A 230 -9.87 -2.81 -13.54
N LYS A 231 -11.07 -3.35 -13.85
CA LYS A 231 -11.32 -4.79 -13.84
C LYS A 231 -10.47 -5.55 -14.86
N LEU A 232 -10.28 -4.97 -16.05
CA LEU A 232 -9.44 -5.55 -17.10
C LEU A 232 -7.98 -5.60 -16.65
N ILE A 233 -7.47 -4.52 -16.06
CA ILE A 233 -6.12 -4.46 -15.50
C ILE A 233 -5.96 -5.52 -14.40
N ASN A 234 -6.90 -5.61 -13.44
CA ASN A 234 -6.88 -6.62 -12.39
C ASN A 234 -6.76 -8.04 -12.97
N SER A 235 -7.58 -8.35 -13.97
CA SER A 235 -7.63 -9.70 -14.57
C SER A 235 -6.38 -10.06 -15.36
N LYS A 236 -5.68 -9.07 -15.93
CA LYS A 236 -4.51 -9.28 -16.79
C LYS A 236 -3.18 -9.18 -16.07
N THR A 237 -3.13 -8.44 -14.97
CA THR A 237 -1.88 -8.13 -14.27
C THR A 237 -1.85 -8.63 -12.82
N GLY A 238 -3.01 -8.99 -12.25
CA GLY A 238 -3.13 -9.40 -10.85
C GLY A 238 -2.95 -8.27 -9.81
N ILE A 239 -2.70 -7.03 -10.25
CA ILE A 239 -2.62 -5.89 -9.31
C ILE A 239 -4.02 -5.44 -8.88
N SER A 240 -4.12 -4.71 -7.78
CA SER A 240 -5.36 -4.06 -7.37
C SER A 240 -5.52 -2.74 -8.12
N ALA A 241 -6.41 -2.71 -9.10
CA ALA A 241 -6.80 -1.48 -9.80
C ALA A 241 -8.23 -1.12 -9.43
N GLU A 242 -8.44 0.12 -9.02
CA GLU A 242 -9.74 0.65 -8.57
C GLU A 242 -10.03 2.01 -9.21
N ALA A 243 -11.21 2.15 -9.82
CA ALA A 243 -11.66 3.43 -10.35
C ALA A 243 -12.39 4.23 -9.26
N ASP A 244 -12.08 5.50 -9.16
CA ASP A 244 -12.80 6.44 -8.29
C ASP A 244 -14.07 6.99 -8.97
N LYS A 245 -14.88 7.72 -8.21
CA LYS A 245 -16.13 8.30 -8.70
C LYS A 245 -15.93 9.38 -9.79
N THR A 246 -14.71 9.82 -10.00
CA THR A 246 -14.35 10.82 -11.01
C THR A 246 -13.73 10.21 -12.26
N GLY A 247 -13.44 8.91 -12.27
CA GLY A 247 -12.89 8.18 -13.41
C GLY A 247 -11.35 8.03 -13.39
N ASN A 248 -10.65 8.42 -12.31
CA ASN A 248 -9.24 8.06 -12.17
C ASN A 248 -9.11 6.61 -11.72
N ILE A 249 -8.00 5.96 -12.07
CA ILE A 249 -7.72 4.58 -11.66
C ILE A 249 -6.49 4.57 -10.76
N SER A 250 -6.67 4.08 -9.53
CA SER A 250 -5.58 3.78 -8.60
C SER A 250 -5.02 2.39 -8.90
N LEU A 251 -3.70 2.29 -9.07
CA LEU A 251 -2.98 1.06 -9.36
C LEU A 251 -2.11 0.75 -8.14
N LYS A 252 -2.53 -0.24 -7.35
CA LYS A 252 -1.87 -0.64 -6.10
C LYS A 252 -1.30 -2.04 -6.24
N ALA A 253 -0.23 -2.36 -5.52
CA ALA A 253 0.16 -3.75 -5.33
C ALA A 253 -1.03 -4.55 -4.78
N GLY A 254 -1.26 -5.74 -5.30
CA GLY A 254 -2.36 -6.59 -4.83
C GLY A 254 -2.16 -6.98 -3.37
N SER A 255 -3.21 -6.95 -2.57
CA SER A 255 -3.20 -7.37 -1.16
C SER A 255 -3.20 -8.89 -0.97
N SER A 256 -3.26 -9.67 -2.02
CA SER A 256 -3.07 -11.11 -2.03
C SER A 256 -2.22 -11.46 -3.23
N ASN A 257 -1.12 -12.12 -3.00
CA ASN A 257 -0.22 -12.88 -3.88
C ASN A 257 -0.61 -13.06 -5.37
N THR A 258 -1.21 -12.05 -5.98
CA THR A 258 -1.59 -12.02 -7.38
C THR A 258 -0.69 -11.06 -8.15
N GLY A 259 0.61 -11.17 -7.92
CA GLY A 259 1.59 -10.66 -8.86
C GLY A 259 1.44 -11.38 -10.20
N LYS A 260 2.19 -10.93 -11.18
CA LYS A 260 2.40 -11.68 -12.40
C LYS A 260 3.10 -12.99 -12.03
N GLY A 261 2.34 -13.91 -11.45
CA GLY A 261 2.84 -15.22 -11.10
C GLY A 261 3.35 -15.93 -12.34
N ILE A 262 4.10 -16.97 -12.13
CA ILE A 262 4.48 -17.88 -13.20
C ILE A 262 3.20 -18.53 -13.70
N GLU A 263 2.85 -18.29 -14.94
CA GLU A 263 1.69 -18.90 -15.58
C GLU A 263 2.13 -20.14 -16.34
N LEU A 264 1.61 -21.28 -15.95
CA LEU A 264 1.87 -22.55 -16.61
C LEU A 264 0.63 -22.99 -17.39
N GLN A 265 0.78 -23.27 -18.66
CA GLN A 265 -0.23 -23.93 -19.46
C GLN A 265 -0.35 -25.39 -19.01
N ILE A 266 -1.47 -25.76 -18.39
CA ILE A 266 -1.72 -27.11 -17.86
C ILE A 266 -2.68 -27.95 -18.71
N GLY A 267 -3.29 -27.35 -19.73
CA GLY A 267 -4.23 -28.03 -20.61
C GLY A 267 -3.99 -27.72 -22.08
N ALA A 268 -4.67 -28.46 -22.95
CA ALA A 268 -4.50 -28.39 -24.40
C ALA A 268 -5.21 -27.19 -25.03
N ASN A 269 -6.12 -26.51 -24.32
CA ASN A 269 -6.91 -25.41 -24.82
C ASN A 269 -6.43 -24.07 -24.26
N GLU A 270 -6.64 -23.02 -25.03
CA GLU A 270 -6.37 -21.63 -24.62
C GLU A 270 -7.11 -21.30 -23.31
N GLY A 271 -6.41 -20.66 -22.34
CA GLY A 271 -6.97 -20.30 -21.04
C GLY A 271 -6.93 -21.40 -19.99
N GLN A 272 -6.43 -22.59 -20.28
CA GLN A 272 -6.21 -23.64 -19.29
C GLN A 272 -4.83 -23.48 -18.65
N THR A 273 -4.70 -22.43 -17.84
CA THR A 273 -3.46 -22.05 -17.17
C THR A 273 -3.59 -22.16 -15.66
N MET A 274 -2.47 -22.40 -15.00
CA MET A 274 -2.31 -22.30 -13.55
C MET A 274 -1.27 -21.23 -13.28
N SER A 275 -1.60 -20.26 -12.44
CA SER A 275 -0.65 -19.23 -11.99
C SER A 275 -0.27 -19.46 -10.52
N PHE A 276 0.98 -19.22 -10.20
CA PHE A 276 1.49 -19.18 -8.82
C PHE A 276 2.54 -18.07 -8.70
N THR A 277 2.70 -17.52 -7.51
CA THR A 277 3.68 -16.49 -7.19
C THR A 277 4.81 -17.07 -6.35
N LEU A 278 5.99 -16.47 -6.46
CA LEU A 278 7.14 -16.77 -5.62
C LEU A 278 7.64 -15.46 -5.04
N ASP A 279 7.75 -15.41 -3.72
CA ASP A 279 8.27 -14.25 -3.01
C ASP A 279 9.80 -14.14 -3.14
N ASP A 280 10.34 -13.01 -2.73
CA ASP A 280 11.78 -12.80 -2.62
C ASP A 280 12.35 -13.73 -1.53
N MET A 281 13.30 -14.57 -1.94
CA MET A 281 13.99 -15.55 -1.07
C MET A 281 15.43 -15.15 -0.75
N SER A 282 15.78 -13.86 -0.93
CA SER A 282 17.08 -13.35 -0.47
C SER A 282 17.21 -13.40 1.04
N ALA A 283 18.43 -13.41 1.56
CA ALA A 283 18.69 -13.41 3.00
C ALA A 283 18.04 -12.20 3.69
N GLU A 284 18.03 -11.03 3.05
CA GLU A 284 17.39 -9.81 3.55
C GLU A 284 15.87 -9.95 3.63
N ALA A 285 15.24 -10.48 2.60
CA ALA A 285 13.77 -10.68 2.57
C ALA A 285 13.31 -11.72 3.59
N LEU A 286 14.14 -12.73 3.87
CA LEU A 286 13.85 -13.75 4.88
C LEU A 286 14.21 -13.33 6.31
N GLY A 287 14.81 -12.14 6.48
CA GLY A 287 15.17 -11.62 7.79
C GLY A 287 16.37 -12.32 8.45
N CYS A 288 17.26 -12.88 7.65
CA CYS A 288 18.46 -13.59 8.13
C CYS A 288 19.67 -12.67 8.30
#